data_4968167796ff09e9c370fd75f7324c9a
#
_entry.id   4968167796ff09e9c370fd75f7324c9a
#
_cell.length_a   1.000
_cell.length_b   1.000
_cell.length_c   1.000
_cell.angle_alpha   90.00
_cell.angle_beta   90.00
_cell.angle_gamma   90.00
#
_symmetry.space_group_name_H-M   'P 1'
#
loop_
_entity.id
_entity.type
_entity.pdbx_description
1 polymer ?
#
loop_
_entity_poly.entity_id
_entity_poly.type
_entity_poly.pdbx_seq_one_letter_code
_entity_poly.pdbx_strand_id
1 'polypeptide(L)'
;MPIGLFEGQSDIGGAVVPGSASYDADTQQYTIQSAGYNIWYSRDEFRFLWKKMSGDVSLAADVSFPDPKGFGDRKVVLIIRQNLEDDSKEAMIGQHGAGLIHLAWRSDKGVFLKDMQYRFGGGLAGVKAKRIGIEKHGDAIAIFVSLQGEPMHQFGPPITLHFDQPFYVGVGFCSHLPATPDTAVLSNVLLENSAGNVR
;
A
#
# COMPACT_ATOMS: atom_id res chain seq x y z
N MET A 1 -7.17 -5.07 -17.72
CA MET A 1 -7.52 -3.77 -18.35
C MET A 1 -6.95 -2.66 -17.49
N PRO A 2 -6.40 -1.60 -18.08
CA PRO A 2 -5.91 -0.44 -17.33
C PRO A 2 -7.00 0.19 -16.46
N ILE A 3 -6.60 0.76 -15.33
CA ILE A 3 -7.48 1.43 -14.37
C ILE A 3 -6.80 2.69 -13.84
N GLY A 4 -7.22 3.87 -14.34
CA GLY A 4 -6.55 5.14 -14.04
C GLY A 4 -5.06 5.12 -14.40
N LEU A 5 -4.18 5.32 -13.42
CA LEU A 5 -2.71 5.32 -13.59
C LEU A 5 -2.10 3.91 -13.69
N PHE A 6 -2.87 2.86 -13.35
CA PHE A 6 -2.39 1.48 -13.25
C PHE A 6 -2.68 0.68 -14.52
N GLU A 7 -1.75 -0.20 -14.88
CA GLU A 7 -1.83 -1.07 -16.07
C GLU A 7 -2.76 -2.26 -15.86
N GLY A 8 -2.92 -2.68 -14.61
CA GLY A 8 -3.73 -3.83 -14.28
C GLY A 8 -4.15 -3.90 -12.82
N GLN A 9 -4.96 -4.89 -12.54
CA GLN A 9 -5.43 -5.22 -11.20
C GLN A 9 -5.56 -6.73 -11.04
N SER A 10 -5.22 -7.23 -9.86
CA SER A 10 -5.24 -8.66 -9.55
C SER A 10 -5.60 -8.88 -8.08
N ASP A 11 -6.21 -10.02 -7.78
CA ASP A 11 -6.14 -10.57 -6.44
C ASP A 11 -4.77 -11.23 -6.29
N ILE A 12 -4.08 -10.90 -5.22
CA ILE A 12 -2.87 -11.56 -4.79
C ILE A 12 -3.27 -12.58 -3.72
N GLY A 13 -2.74 -13.81 -3.83
CA GLY A 13 -3.16 -14.89 -2.95
C GLY A 13 -4.53 -15.46 -3.28
N GLY A 14 -5.07 -16.25 -2.35
CA GLY A 14 -6.28 -17.06 -2.53
C GLY A 14 -7.50 -16.54 -1.78
N ALA A 15 -7.80 -15.24 -1.85
CA ALA A 15 -8.96 -14.66 -1.17
C ALA A 15 -10.25 -15.44 -1.48
N VAL A 16 -11.01 -15.79 -0.43
CA VAL A 16 -12.26 -16.58 -0.54
C VAL A 16 -13.32 -15.80 -1.35
N VAL A 17 -13.32 -14.48 -1.22
CA VAL A 17 -14.19 -13.58 -1.98
C VAL A 17 -13.33 -12.76 -2.93
N PRO A 18 -13.53 -12.85 -4.25
CA PRO A 18 -12.78 -12.04 -5.20
C PRO A 18 -12.91 -10.54 -4.93
N GLY A 19 -11.79 -9.84 -5.01
CA GLY A 19 -11.75 -8.40 -4.90
C GLY A 19 -12.16 -7.69 -6.19
N SER A 20 -12.46 -6.41 -6.07
CA SER A 20 -12.73 -5.53 -7.21
C SER A 20 -12.13 -4.15 -7.01
N ALA A 21 -11.99 -3.40 -8.10
CA ALA A 21 -11.64 -2.01 -8.02
C ALA A 21 -12.25 -1.23 -9.18
N SER A 22 -12.57 0.03 -8.92
CA SER A 22 -13.05 1.00 -9.90
C SER A 22 -12.28 2.31 -9.80
N TYR A 23 -12.28 3.05 -10.88
CA TYR A 23 -11.71 4.40 -10.97
C TYR A 23 -12.75 5.36 -11.53
N ASP A 24 -12.99 6.41 -10.80
CA ASP A 24 -13.83 7.54 -11.22
C ASP A 24 -12.92 8.63 -11.79
N ALA A 25 -13.04 8.89 -13.09
CA ALA A 25 -12.20 9.86 -13.78
C ALA A 25 -12.55 11.33 -13.43
N ASP A 26 -13.79 11.60 -13.05
CA ASP A 26 -14.24 12.95 -12.71
C ASP A 26 -13.69 13.38 -11.35
N THR A 27 -13.68 12.46 -10.38
CA THR A 27 -13.16 12.72 -9.02
C THR A 27 -11.71 12.25 -8.84
N GLN A 28 -11.16 11.52 -9.81
CA GLN A 28 -9.84 10.89 -9.75
C GLN A 28 -9.66 9.95 -8.53
N GLN A 29 -10.72 9.26 -8.16
CA GLN A 29 -10.74 8.36 -7.02
C GLN A 29 -10.70 6.90 -7.44
N TYR A 30 -9.93 6.12 -6.69
CA TYR A 30 -9.90 4.67 -6.75
C TYR A 30 -10.70 4.12 -5.58
N THR A 31 -11.67 3.25 -5.87
CA THR A 31 -12.40 2.47 -4.87
C THR A 31 -11.94 1.03 -4.97
N ILE A 32 -11.38 0.48 -3.88
CA ILE A 32 -10.87 -0.89 -3.84
C ILE A 32 -11.68 -1.67 -2.82
N GLN A 33 -12.27 -2.79 -3.24
CA GLN A 33 -12.96 -3.74 -2.38
C GLN A 33 -12.17 -5.04 -2.29
N SER A 34 -11.99 -5.55 -1.08
CA SER A 34 -11.27 -6.80 -0.84
C SER A 34 -11.73 -7.49 0.44
N ALA A 35 -11.74 -8.83 0.41
CA ALA A 35 -11.85 -9.70 1.57
C ALA A 35 -10.51 -10.38 1.89
N GLY A 36 -9.38 -9.87 1.39
CA GLY A 36 -8.06 -10.42 1.65
C GLY A 36 -7.73 -10.46 3.13
N TYR A 37 -7.09 -11.54 3.56
CA TYR A 37 -6.76 -11.74 4.98
C TYR A 37 -5.69 -10.78 5.46
N ASN A 38 -4.55 -10.71 4.79
CA ASN A 38 -3.45 -9.85 5.24
C ASN A 38 -2.35 -9.71 4.18
N ILE A 39 -1.50 -8.71 4.38
CA ILE A 39 -0.21 -8.57 3.73
C ILE A 39 0.80 -8.67 4.86
N TRP A 40 1.21 -9.91 5.18
CA TRP A 40 1.99 -10.23 6.37
C TRP A 40 2.59 -11.64 6.28
N TYR A 41 3.38 -12.04 7.26
CA TYR A 41 4.05 -13.35 7.30
C TYR A 41 4.89 -13.60 6.03
N SER A 42 4.74 -14.81 5.45
CA SER A 42 5.44 -15.25 4.24
C SER A 42 4.57 -15.19 2.99
N ARG A 43 3.27 -14.88 3.10
CA ARG A 43 2.30 -14.81 2.01
C ARG A 43 1.31 -13.69 2.23
N ASP A 44 0.82 -13.15 1.12
CA ASP A 44 -0.09 -12.01 1.07
C ASP A 44 -1.43 -12.41 0.47
N GLU A 45 -2.49 -11.73 0.91
CA GLU A 45 -3.84 -11.90 0.38
C GLU A 45 -4.54 -10.54 0.35
N PHE A 46 -4.63 -9.93 -0.84
CA PHE A 46 -5.18 -8.59 -1.02
C PHE A 46 -5.54 -8.27 -2.47
N ARG A 47 -6.35 -7.23 -2.70
CA ARG A 47 -6.57 -6.65 -4.02
C ARG A 47 -5.48 -5.66 -4.34
N PHE A 48 -4.84 -5.79 -5.51
CA PHE A 48 -3.69 -4.98 -5.96
C PHE A 48 -3.96 -4.31 -7.30
N LEU A 49 -3.75 -3.01 -7.39
CA LEU A 49 -3.71 -2.22 -8.62
C LEU A 49 -2.24 -1.89 -8.88
N TRP A 50 -1.74 -2.24 -10.06
CA TRP A 50 -0.30 -2.24 -10.32
C TRP A 50 0.08 -1.67 -11.68
N LYS A 51 1.31 -1.16 -11.73
CA LYS A 51 2.03 -0.77 -12.94
C LYS A 51 3.43 -1.36 -12.90
N LYS A 52 3.94 -1.84 -14.06
CA LYS A 52 5.35 -2.23 -14.19
C LYS A 52 6.19 -0.98 -14.35
N MET A 53 7.26 -0.90 -13.55
CA MET A 53 8.16 0.23 -13.54
C MET A 53 9.61 -0.23 -13.40
N SER A 54 10.54 0.68 -13.68
CA SER A 54 11.99 0.48 -13.54
C SER A 54 12.61 1.75 -12.99
N GLY A 55 13.77 1.64 -12.32
CA GLY A 55 14.47 2.80 -11.77
C GLY A 55 13.86 3.32 -10.48
N ASP A 56 13.87 4.63 -10.33
CA ASP A 56 13.35 5.32 -9.15
C ASP A 56 11.85 5.51 -9.24
N VAL A 57 11.18 5.59 -8.08
CA VAL A 57 9.72 5.71 -7.98
C VAL A 57 9.32 6.61 -6.83
N SER A 58 8.33 7.46 -7.08
CA SER A 58 7.53 8.15 -6.05
C SER A 58 6.08 7.72 -6.17
N LEU A 59 5.49 7.22 -5.09
CA LEU A 59 4.07 6.87 -5.02
C LEU A 59 3.47 7.46 -3.74
N ALA A 60 2.37 8.20 -3.86
CA ALA A 60 1.64 8.77 -2.73
C ALA A 60 0.14 8.78 -2.98
N ALA A 61 -0.66 8.72 -1.91
CA ALA A 61 -2.10 8.77 -1.98
C ALA A 61 -2.72 9.30 -0.69
N ASP A 62 -3.84 9.98 -0.80
CA ASP A 62 -4.76 10.21 0.30
C ASP A 62 -5.58 8.94 0.53
N VAL A 63 -5.78 8.56 1.79
CA VAL A 63 -6.43 7.30 2.18
C VAL A 63 -7.70 7.57 2.98
N SER A 64 -8.78 6.89 2.62
CA SER A 64 -10.04 6.91 3.36
C SER A 64 -10.62 5.51 3.49
N PHE A 65 -11.20 5.24 4.66
CA PHE A 65 -11.99 4.04 4.95
C PHE A 65 -13.45 4.45 5.18
N PRO A 66 -14.34 4.26 4.19
CA PRO A 66 -15.72 4.72 4.28
C PRO A 66 -16.53 4.10 5.42
N ASP A 67 -16.31 2.81 5.72
CA ASP A 67 -16.95 2.18 6.88
C ASP A 67 -16.20 2.51 8.18
N PRO A 68 -16.80 3.29 9.09
CA PRO A 68 -16.18 3.61 10.37
C PRO A 68 -16.08 2.40 11.33
N LYS A 69 -16.83 1.33 11.06
CA LYS A 69 -16.91 0.11 11.87
C LYS A 69 -16.07 -1.04 11.32
N GLY A 70 -15.41 -0.85 10.19
CA GLY A 70 -14.54 -1.85 9.60
C GLY A 70 -13.42 -2.29 10.55
N PHE A 71 -12.87 -3.46 10.31
CA PHE A 71 -11.87 -4.07 11.19
C PHE A 71 -10.62 -3.17 11.36
N GLY A 72 -10.11 -3.07 12.58
CA GLY A 72 -9.00 -2.16 12.90
C GLY A 72 -7.70 -2.47 12.17
N ASP A 73 -7.46 -3.74 11.82
CA ASP A 73 -6.27 -4.19 11.09
C ASP A 73 -6.44 -4.26 9.57
N ARG A 74 -7.64 -3.92 9.03
CA ARG A 74 -7.78 -3.66 7.59
C ARG A 74 -6.70 -2.69 7.13
N LYS A 75 -6.19 -2.85 5.93
CA LYS A 75 -4.95 -2.17 5.56
C LYS A 75 -4.97 -1.71 4.12
N VAL A 76 -4.67 -0.43 3.91
CA VAL A 76 -4.24 0.11 2.62
C VAL A 76 -2.72 0.06 2.56
N VAL A 77 -2.18 -0.34 1.42
CA VAL A 77 -0.74 -0.33 1.16
C VAL A 77 -0.39 0.45 -0.10
N LEU A 78 0.72 1.18 -0.05
CA LEU A 78 1.48 1.58 -1.23
C LEU A 78 2.69 0.67 -1.26
N ILE A 79 2.88 -0.07 -2.35
CA ILE A 79 3.75 -1.24 -2.34
C ILE A 79 4.56 -1.38 -3.62
N ILE A 80 5.79 -1.84 -3.46
CA ILE A 80 6.71 -2.24 -4.53
C ILE A 80 6.91 -3.75 -4.39
N ARG A 81 6.70 -4.50 -5.47
CA ARG A 81 6.80 -5.97 -5.49
C ARG A 81 7.64 -6.45 -6.66
N GLN A 82 8.40 -7.53 -6.47
CA GLN A 82 9.16 -8.14 -7.55
C GLN A 82 8.25 -8.78 -8.60
N ASN A 83 7.16 -9.42 -8.16
CA ASN A 83 6.19 -10.10 -9.02
C ASN A 83 4.78 -10.11 -8.40
N LEU A 84 3.82 -10.80 -9.04
CA LEU A 84 2.42 -10.91 -8.60
C LEU A 84 2.13 -12.19 -7.78
N GLU A 85 3.16 -12.97 -7.41
CA GLU A 85 2.99 -14.14 -6.56
C GLU A 85 2.75 -13.72 -5.11
N ASP A 86 2.01 -14.50 -4.36
CA ASP A 86 1.60 -14.19 -2.99
C ASP A 86 2.76 -14.11 -1.98
N ASP A 87 3.90 -14.70 -2.30
CA ASP A 87 5.11 -14.73 -1.49
C ASP A 87 6.24 -13.84 -2.03
N SER A 88 5.93 -12.88 -2.91
CA SER A 88 6.89 -11.99 -3.58
C SER A 88 7.78 -11.22 -2.59
N LYS A 89 9.05 -10.99 -2.98
CA LYS A 89 9.86 -9.90 -2.41
C LYS A 89 9.11 -8.59 -2.54
N GLU A 90 9.09 -7.77 -1.48
CA GLU A 90 8.31 -6.52 -1.45
C GLU A 90 8.79 -5.52 -0.41
N ALA A 91 8.41 -4.26 -0.59
CA ALA A 91 8.46 -3.21 0.43
C ALA A 91 7.20 -2.34 0.34
N MET A 92 6.66 -1.95 1.48
CA MET A 92 5.41 -1.18 1.53
C MET A 92 5.35 -0.20 2.68
N ILE A 93 4.60 0.88 2.49
CA ILE A 93 3.95 1.58 3.59
C ILE A 93 2.54 1.03 3.73
N GLY A 94 2.16 0.62 4.94
CA GLY A 94 0.81 0.19 5.27
C GLY A 94 0.15 1.14 6.25
N GLN A 95 -1.11 1.53 5.97
CA GLN A 95 -1.96 2.24 6.90
C GLN A 95 -3.12 1.35 7.32
N HIS A 96 -3.20 1.05 8.61
CA HIS A 96 -4.30 0.29 9.19
C HIS A 96 -5.54 1.16 9.44
N GLY A 97 -6.70 0.52 9.47
CA GLY A 97 -7.96 1.18 9.83
C GLY A 97 -7.95 1.82 11.22
N ALA A 98 -7.19 1.28 12.17
CA ALA A 98 -6.99 1.84 13.50
C ALA A 98 -5.86 2.89 13.59
N GLY A 99 -5.20 3.25 12.47
CA GLY A 99 -4.21 4.32 12.41
C GLY A 99 -2.75 3.87 12.56
N LEU A 100 -2.46 2.58 12.72
CA LEU A 100 -1.08 2.09 12.68
C LEU A 100 -0.49 2.32 11.28
N ILE A 101 0.70 2.91 11.22
CA ILE A 101 1.52 3.02 10.03
C ILE A 101 2.73 2.10 10.18
N HIS A 102 3.13 1.42 9.13
CA HIS A 102 4.38 0.67 9.13
C HIS A 102 5.11 0.73 7.79
N LEU A 103 6.44 0.75 7.85
CA LEU A 103 7.30 0.32 6.77
C LEU A 103 7.54 -1.18 6.95
N ALA A 104 7.07 -2.00 6.02
CA ALA A 104 7.27 -3.44 6.06
C ALA A 104 7.91 -3.95 4.78
N TRP A 105 8.72 -5.01 4.89
CA TRP A 105 9.38 -5.59 3.71
C TRP A 105 9.65 -7.08 3.86
N ARG A 106 9.59 -7.77 2.74
CA ARG A 106 10.04 -9.16 2.55
C ARG A 106 11.30 -9.13 1.71
N SER A 107 12.43 -9.50 2.32
CA SER A 107 13.76 -9.37 1.70
C SER A 107 14.00 -10.35 0.58
N ASP A 108 13.26 -11.47 0.53
CA ASP A 108 13.31 -12.46 -0.51
C ASP A 108 11.98 -13.20 -0.60
N LYS A 109 11.77 -13.96 -1.67
CA LYS A 109 10.57 -14.77 -1.88
C LYS A 109 10.32 -15.73 -0.72
N GLY A 110 9.12 -15.73 -0.17
CA GLY A 110 8.65 -16.68 0.84
C GLY A 110 9.22 -16.50 2.24
N VAL A 111 10.10 -15.52 2.50
CA VAL A 111 10.56 -15.21 3.85
C VAL A 111 9.52 -14.39 4.62
N PHE A 112 9.62 -14.39 5.96
CA PHE A 112 8.72 -13.58 6.78
C PHE A 112 8.99 -12.09 6.60
N LEU A 113 7.92 -11.29 6.57
CA LEU A 113 7.99 -9.84 6.62
C LEU A 113 8.70 -9.36 7.88
N LYS A 114 9.50 -8.30 7.71
CA LYS A 114 10.04 -7.46 8.79
C LYS A 114 9.31 -6.13 8.74
N ASP A 115 9.22 -5.42 9.86
CA ASP A 115 8.56 -4.13 9.87
C ASP A 115 9.12 -3.17 10.93
N MET A 116 8.86 -1.89 10.71
CA MET A 116 8.99 -0.81 11.67
C MET A 116 7.65 -0.11 11.80
N GLN A 117 7.07 -0.14 13.01
CA GLN A 117 5.72 0.33 13.29
C GLN A 117 5.71 1.70 13.95
N TYR A 118 4.73 2.51 13.58
CA TYR A 118 4.54 3.86 14.07
C TYR A 118 3.06 4.12 14.40
N ARG A 119 2.82 4.78 15.54
CA ARG A 119 1.50 5.25 15.96
C ARG A 119 1.57 6.73 16.30
N PHE A 120 0.60 7.49 15.80
CA PHE A 120 0.50 8.92 16.05
C PHE A 120 -0.61 9.20 17.07
N GLY A 121 -0.42 10.24 17.90
CA GLY A 121 -1.49 10.76 18.76
C GLY A 121 -1.78 10.02 20.05
N GLY A 122 -0.96 9.08 20.47
CA GLY A 122 -1.12 8.38 21.77
C GLY A 122 -2.45 7.61 21.94
N GLY A 123 -2.40 6.42 22.52
CA GLY A 123 -3.55 5.57 22.75
C GLY A 123 -3.71 4.44 21.73
N LEU A 124 -4.72 3.56 21.94
CA LEU A 124 -4.96 2.38 21.10
C LEU A 124 -5.55 2.75 19.71
N ALA A 125 -6.31 3.84 19.66
CA ALA A 125 -6.81 4.41 18.40
C ALA A 125 -5.86 5.53 17.96
N GLY A 126 -4.90 5.21 17.11
CA GLY A 126 -3.98 6.19 16.54
C GLY A 126 -4.69 7.21 15.64
N VAL A 127 -4.11 8.40 15.48
CA VAL A 127 -4.52 9.35 14.45
C VAL A 127 -4.20 8.71 13.09
N LYS A 128 -5.19 8.63 12.21
CA LYS A 128 -5.01 8.15 10.84
C LYS A 128 -4.29 9.22 10.03
N ALA A 129 -3.28 8.82 9.26
CA ALA A 129 -2.69 9.72 8.30
C ALA A 129 -3.70 10.06 7.19
N LYS A 130 -3.74 11.32 6.78
CA LYS A 130 -4.51 11.75 5.62
C LYS A 130 -3.86 11.26 4.33
N ARG A 131 -2.53 11.37 4.25
CA ARG A 131 -1.74 11.01 3.08
C ARG A 131 -0.53 10.17 3.48
N ILE A 132 -0.26 9.13 2.70
CA ILE A 132 0.90 8.27 2.84
C ILE A 132 1.70 8.22 1.54
N GLY A 133 2.99 7.93 1.62
CA GLY A 133 3.87 7.84 0.47
C GLY A 133 5.01 6.85 0.66
N ILE A 134 5.50 6.33 -0.44
CA ILE A 134 6.70 5.50 -0.52
C ILE A 134 7.59 5.98 -1.67
N GLU A 135 8.88 6.03 -1.44
CA GLU A 135 9.88 6.33 -2.48
C GLU A 135 10.92 5.23 -2.55
N LYS A 136 11.32 4.93 -3.77
CA LYS A 136 12.49 4.13 -4.10
C LYS A 136 13.50 5.03 -4.81
N HIS A 137 14.70 5.18 -4.23
CA HIS A 137 15.84 5.85 -4.83
C HIS A 137 17.05 4.90 -4.83
N GLY A 138 17.42 4.41 -6.02
CA GLY A 138 18.31 3.25 -6.09
C GLY A 138 17.71 2.07 -5.33
N ASP A 139 18.44 1.50 -4.37
CA ASP A 139 17.97 0.43 -3.50
C ASP A 139 17.44 0.95 -2.14
N ALA A 140 17.46 2.25 -1.91
CA ALA A 140 16.89 2.86 -0.71
C ALA A 140 15.38 3.01 -0.83
N ILE A 141 14.64 2.54 0.17
CA ILE A 141 13.19 2.65 0.27
C ILE A 141 12.84 3.45 1.53
N ALA A 142 12.11 4.53 1.37
CA ALA A 142 11.66 5.40 2.45
C ALA A 142 10.15 5.59 2.44
N ILE A 143 9.55 5.80 3.61
CA ILE A 143 8.13 6.13 3.75
C ILE A 143 7.94 7.57 4.20
N PHE A 144 6.80 8.14 3.77
CA PHE A 144 6.42 9.51 4.03
C PHE A 144 4.98 9.58 4.52
N VAL A 145 4.69 10.55 5.39
CA VAL A 145 3.39 10.70 6.03
C VAL A 145 3.02 12.18 6.14
N SER A 146 1.73 12.48 5.93
CA SER A 146 1.07 13.72 6.33
C SER A 146 -0.18 13.34 7.13
N LEU A 147 -0.32 13.87 8.35
CA LEU A 147 -1.42 13.52 9.24
C LEU A 147 -2.69 14.31 8.92
N GLN A 148 -2.56 15.62 8.65
CA GLN A 148 -3.70 16.53 8.52
C GLN A 148 -3.66 17.37 7.22
N GLY A 149 -2.72 17.09 6.32
CA GLY A 149 -2.54 17.84 5.07
C GLY A 149 -1.36 18.81 5.08
N GLU A 150 -0.53 18.77 6.12
CA GLU A 150 0.80 19.38 6.13
C GLU A 150 1.69 18.73 5.07
N PRO A 151 2.80 19.40 4.66
CA PRO A 151 3.75 18.78 3.73
C PRO A 151 4.21 17.40 4.20
N MET A 152 4.32 16.47 3.27
CA MET A 152 4.81 15.12 3.55
C MET A 152 6.24 15.16 4.08
N HIS A 153 6.54 14.36 5.10
CA HIS A 153 7.90 14.19 5.60
C HIS A 153 8.20 12.71 5.79
N GLN A 154 9.48 12.39 5.58
CA GLN A 154 9.99 11.05 5.80
C GLN A 154 9.78 10.64 7.25
N PHE A 155 9.33 9.40 7.44
CA PHE A 155 9.11 8.82 8.75
C PHE A 155 9.96 7.56 8.93
N GLY A 156 10.79 7.57 9.97
CA GLY A 156 11.74 6.50 10.23
C GLY A 156 12.93 6.45 9.25
N PRO A 157 13.90 5.57 9.50
CA PRO A 157 15.03 5.37 8.61
C PRO A 157 14.59 4.64 7.32
N PRO A 158 15.25 4.89 6.17
CA PRO A 158 15.05 4.07 4.98
C PRO A 158 15.62 2.66 5.21
N ILE A 159 15.09 1.70 4.45
CA ILE A 159 15.67 0.37 4.31
C ILE A 159 16.41 0.25 2.99
N THR A 160 17.31 -0.73 2.86
CA THR A 160 17.95 -1.09 1.60
C THR A 160 17.38 -2.39 1.10
N LEU A 161 16.75 -2.37 -0.09
CA LEU A 161 16.17 -3.53 -0.74
C LEU A 161 16.29 -3.42 -2.26
N HIS A 162 17.02 -4.36 -2.86
CA HIS A 162 17.18 -4.44 -4.30
C HIS A 162 15.98 -5.11 -4.97
N PHE A 163 15.52 -4.53 -6.09
CA PHE A 163 14.55 -5.14 -7.00
C PHE A 163 15.15 -5.29 -8.40
N ASP A 164 15.03 -6.48 -8.97
CA ASP A 164 15.31 -6.70 -10.38
C ASP A 164 14.30 -5.92 -11.24
N GLN A 165 14.76 -5.43 -12.39
CA GLN A 165 13.90 -4.61 -13.25
C GLN A 165 13.35 -5.43 -14.43
N PRO A 166 12.09 -5.25 -14.81
CA PRO A 166 11.09 -4.38 -14.17
C PRO A 166 10.50 -5.00 -12.90
N PHE A 167 9.92 -4.17 -12.04
CA PHE A 167 9.17 -4.54 -10.84
C PHE A 167 7.75 -3.93 -10.87
N TYR A 168 6.89 -4.34 -9.95
CA TYR A 168 5.51 -3.86 -9.85
C TYR A 168 5.39 -2.81 -8.75
N VAL A 169 4.71 -1.72 -9.05
CA VAL A 169 4.43 -0.63 -8.11
C VAL A 169 2.94 -0.36 -8.11
N GLY A 170 2.37 -0.14 -6.94
CA GLY A 170 0.95 0.20 -6.91
C GLY A 170 0.34 0.30 -5.53
N VAL A 171 -0.98 0.26 -5.52
CA VAL A 171 -1.81 0.43 -4.34
C VAL A 171 -2.64 -0.82 -4.10
N GLY A 172 -2.85 -1.16 -2.83
CA GLY A 172 -3.64 -2.35 -2.50
C GLY A 172 -4.42 -2.21 -1.21
N PHE A 173 -5.36 -3.15 -1.03
CA PHE A 173 -6.22 -3.18 0.15
C PHE A 173 -6.56 -4.61 0.56
N CYS A 174 -6.62 -4.86 1.87
CA CYS A 174 -7.20 -6.06 2.48
C CYS A 174 -8.11 -5.69 3.65
N SER A 175 -9.24 -6.40 3.80
CA SER A 175 -10.17 -6.20 4.91
C SER A 175 -9.67 -6.78 6.24
N HIS A 176 -8.70 -7.70 6.18
CA HIS A 176 -8.22 -8.54 7.28
C HIS A 176 -9.26 -9.59 7.76
N LEU A 177 -10.36 -9.72 7.06
CA LEU A 177 -11.44 -10.68 7.35
C LEU A 177 -11.72 -11.54 6.11
N PRO A 178 -11.30 -12.82 6.06
CA PRO A 178 -11.28 -13.62 4.84
C PRO A 178 -12.61 -13.80 4.12
N ALA A 179 -13.74 -13.68 4.82
CA ALA A 179 -15.07 -13.85 4.23
C ALA A 179 -15.90 -12.54 4.20
N THR A 180 -15.31 -11.42 4.61
CA THR A 180 -16.02 -10.15 4.75
C THR A 180 -15.31 -9.06 3.95
N PRO A 181 -15.81 -8.74 2.75
CA PRO A 181 -15.28 -7.62 1.97
C PRO A 181 -15.45 -6.30 2.71
N ASP A 182 -14.46 -5.44 2.60
CA ASP A 182 -14.50 -4.05 3.04
C ASP A 182 -13.97 -3.17 1.90
N THR A 183 -14.06 -1.86 2.06
CA THR A 183 -13.74 -0.88 1.01
C THR A 183 -12.75 0.15 1.51
N ALA A 184 -11.77 0.46 0.67
CA ALA A 184 -10.90 1.62 0.81
C ALA A 184 -11.05 2.55 -0.39
N VAL A 185 -10.90 3.85 -0.15
CA VAL A 185 -10.88 4.87 -1.19
C VAL A 185 -9.55 5.60 -1.16
N LEU A 186 -8.91 5.69 -2.33
CA LEU A 186 -7.68 6.46 -2.50
C LEU A 186 -7.94 7.61 -3.48
N SER A 187 -7.45 8.79 -3.13
CA SER A 187 -7.53 9.99 -3.98
C SER A 187 -6.18 10.69 -4.04
N ASN A 188 -6.06 11.67 -4.95
CA ASN A 188 -4.82 12.42 -5.16
C ASN A 188 -3.60 11.49 -5.33
N VAL A 189 -3.78 10.40 -6.08
CA VAL A 189 -2.71 9.43 -6.32
C VAL A 189 -1.64 10.05 -7.21
N LEU A 190 -0.42 10.09 -6.69
CA LEU A 190 0.79 10.42 -7.43
C LEU A 190 1.54 9.14 -7.74
N LEU A 191 1.94 8.91 -8.97
CA LEU A 191 2.83 7.83 -9.38
C LEU A 191 3.81 8.34 -10.43
N GLU A 192 5.08 8.51 -10.04
CA GLU A 192 6.12 9.07 -10.91
C GLU A 192 7.34 8.14 -10.96
N ASN A 193 7.99 8.08 -12.12
CA ASN A 193 9.19 7.30 -12.35
C ASN A 193 10.45 8.13 -12.02
N SER A 194 10.47 8.67 -10.83
CA SER A 194 11.58 9.44 -10.23
C SER A 194 11.42 9.52 -8.73
N ALA A 195 12.49 9.70 -7.97
CA ALA A 195 12.44 9.96 -6.53
C ALA A 195 12.34 11.47 -6.25
N GLY A 196 11.99 11.83 -4.99
CA GLY A 196 11.93 13.21 -4.52
C GLY A 196 10.61 13.93 -4.82
N ASN A 197 9.56 13.22 -5.24
CA ASN A 197 8.28 13.81 -5.66
C ASN A 197 7.11 13.49 -4.73
N VAL A 198 7.31 12.74 -3.66
CA VAL A 198 6.27 12.48 -2.66
C VAL A 198 5.90 13.79 -1.97
N ARG A 199 4.61 14.18 -2.02
CA ARG A 199 4.06 15.44 -1.50
C ARG A 199 2.76 15.22 -0.73
#